data_84301ea649762878e5a527d654290826
#
_entry.id   84301ea649762878e5a527d654290826
#
_cell.length_a   1.000
_cell.length_b   1.000
_cell.length_c   1.000
_cell.angle_alpha   90.00
_cell.angle_beta   90.00
_cell.angle_gamma   90.00
#
_symmetry.space_group_name_H-M   'P 1'
#
loop_
_entity.id
_entity.type
_entity.pdbx_description
1 polymer ?
#
loop_
_entity_poly.entity_id
_entity_poly.type
_entity_poly.pdbx_seq_one_letter_code
_entity_poly.pdbx_strand_id
1 'polypeptide(L)'
;KGNDNLDGGNGRDVYIWNKGDGFDTIGDYGENVIRFGAGIVYDDLSWQKDGDNLLIFVGGSTSQGMKLSDFFYGSGQSYILEFADGSSRTLDRNELVFGSEGIPQNIDGTAGNDTLIGGSGHDTLRGNDGNDLLTGGRGNDTLDGGNGDDVYIWNKGDGSDVIKPGKGTDTLRFGEGIASDDLHFARNNNYLYIYVGSEKDEGVKIENFFYQYDRERETVRFLEFADGTVKDLCAGGFVLEQFFPGTKPAGNRADNR
;
A
#
# COMPACT_ATOMS: atom_id res chain seq x y z
N LYS A 1 17.00 -13.86 14.90
CA LYS A 1 15.70 -14.56 14.71
C LYS A 1 14.99 -14.66 16.05
N GLY A 2 13.71 -14.41 16.05
CA GLY A 2 12.86 -14.30 17.24
C GLY A 2 12.44 -12.85 17.40
N ASN A 3 11.75 -12.55 18.50
CA ASN A 3 11.31 -11.20 18.80
C ASN A 3 12.31 -10.60 19.79
N ASP A 4 13.18 -9.74 19.31
CA ASP A 4 14.31 -9.21 20.05
C ASP A 4 14.06 -7.76 20.48
N ASN A 5 14.68 -7.35 21.61
CA ASN A 5 14.74 -5.94 22.01
C ASN A 5 16.15 -5.41 21.72
N LEU A 6 16.21 -4.37 20.92
CA LEU A 6 17.45 -3.81 20.39
C LEU A 6 17.62 -2.37 20.85
N ASP A 7 18.82 -2.05 21.37
CA ASP A 7 19.24 -0.72 21.81
C ASP A 7 20.71 -0.55 21.42
N GLY A 8 20.99 0.36 20.50
CA GLY A 8 22.35 0.65 20.02
C GLY A 8 23.11 1.63 20.93
N GLY A 9 22.38 2.36 21.75
CA GLY A 9 22.94 3.33 22.69
C GLY A 9 23.17 4.71 22.06
N ASN A 10 24.32 5.31 22.30
CA ASN A 10 24.62 6.63 21.79
C ASN A 10 25.28 6.57 20.42
N GLY A 11 24.76 7.34 19.46
CA GLY A 11 25.40 7.49 18.17
C GLY A 11 24.47 7.22 17.01
N ARG A 12 25.05 6.81 15.91
CA ARG A 12 24.32 6.34 14.72
C ARG A 12 24.51 4.85 14.61
N ASP A 13 23.47 4.09 14.87
CA ASP A 13 23.50 2.64 14.91
C ASP A 13 22.85 2.04 13.66
N VAL A 14 23.21 0.80 13.34
CA VAL A 14 22.69 0.08 12.19
C VAL A 14 22.00 -1.19 12.65
N TYR A 15 20.70 -1.27 12.45
CA TYR A 15 19.87 -2.43 12.71
C TYR A 15 19.67 -3.19 11.41
N ILE A 16 19.99 -4.48 11.37
CA ILE A 16 19.81 -5.32 10.19
C ILE A 16 18.62 -6.23 10.43
N TRP A 17 17.65 -6.16 9.55
CA TRP A 17 16.45 -6.99 9.62
C TRP A 17 16.25 -7.78 8.32
N ASN A 18 16.03 -9.08 8.42
CA ASN A 18 15.82 -9.97 7.28
C ASN A 18 14.48 -10.70 7.39
N LYS A 19 13.92 -11.10 6.26
CA LYS A 19 12.71 -11.91 6.23
C LYS A 19 12.89 -13.17 7.11
N GLY A 20 11.97 -13.34 8.06
CA GLY A 20 12.01 -14.43 9.03
C GLY A 20 12.78 -14.13 10.33
N ASP A 21 13.16 -12.88 10.58
CA ASP A 21 13.77 -12.50 11.86
C ASP A 21 12.75 -12.36 12.99
N GLY A 22 11.47 -12.18 12.68
CA GLY A 22 10.41 -12.07 13.66
C GLY A 22 9.91 -10.63 13.79
N PHE A 23 9.42 -10.27 14.97
CA PHE A 23 8.95 -8.91 15.26
C PHE A 23 9.81 -8.29 16.37
N ASP A 24 10.71 -7.41 15.99
CA ASP A 24 11.70 -6.84 16.89
C ASP A 24 11.24 -5.50 17.48
N THR A 25 11.79 -5.10 18.61
CA THR A 25 11.58 -3.77 19.20
C THR A 25 12.90 -3.01 19.23
N ILE A 26 12.91 -1.82 18.65
CA ILE A 26 14.03 -0.88 18.66
C ILE A 26 13.67 0.28 19.57
N GLY A 27 14.44 0.48 20.61
CA GLY A 27 14.30 1.59 21.57
C GLY A 27 15.55 2.45 21.59
N ASP A 28 15.79 3.20 20.53
CA ASP A 28 17.04 3.94 20.37
C ASP A 28 16.78 5.38 19.92
N TYR A 29 17.64 6.31 20.40
CA TYR A 29 17.53 7.73 20.12
C TYR A 29 18.68 8.17 19.19
N GLY A 30 18.39 9.05 18.25
CA GLY A 30 19.36 9.59 17.32
C GLY A 30 19.01 9.33 15.85
N GLU A 31 20.00 9.53 14.98
CA GLU A 31 19.91 9.16 13.57
C GLU A 31 20.36 7.72 13.38
N ASN A 32 19.46 6.81 13.22
CA ASN A 32 19.75 5.38 13.09
C ASN A 32 19.46 4.87 11.68
N VAL A 33 19.99 3.71 11.35
CA VAL A 33 19.78 3.04 10.07
C VAL A 33 19.10 1.71 10.30
N ILE A 34 18.02 1.46 9.59
CA ILE A 34 17.41 0.13 9.47
C ILE A 34 17.76 -0.40 8.07
N ARG A 35 18.52 -1.46 8.03
CA ARG A 35 18.92 -2.11 6.78
C ARG A 35 18.13 -3.38 6.56
N PHE A 36 17.34 -3.41 5.51
CA PHE A 36 16.56 -4.56 5.12
C PHE A 36 17.36 -5.53 4.23
N GLY A 37 17.19 -6.82 4.48
CA GLY A 37 17.81 -7.88 3.70
C GLY A 37 17.20 -8.01 2.29
N ALA A 38 17.77 -8.94 1.52
CA ALA A 38 17.36 -9.16 0.13
C ALA A 38 15.87 -9.50 -0.01
N GLY A 39 15.25 -8.95 -1.06
CA GLY A 39 13.85 -9.21 -1.40
C GLY A 39 12.84 -8.41 -0.57
N ILE A 40 13.30 -7.34 0.10
CA ILE A 40 12.44 -6.38 0.79
C ILE A 40 12.67 -5.02 0.15
N VAL A 41 11.61 -4.37 -0.29
CA VAL A 41 11.59 -3.01 -0.83
C VAL A 41 10.68 -2.13 0.02
N TYR A 42 10.76 -0.80 -0.16
CA TYR A 42 9.96 0.14 0.64
C TYR A 42 8.46 -0.18 0.60
N ASP A 43 7.98 -0.53 -0.57
CA ASP A 43 6.58 -0.80 -0.82
C ASP A 43 6.08 -2.14 -0.22
N ASP A 44 6.98 -2.99 0.27
CA ASP A 44 6.61 -4.17 1.07
C ASP A 44 6.29 -3.81 2.53
N LEU A 45 6.53 -2.56 2.92
CA LEU A 45 6.33 -2.11 4.28
C LEU A 45 4.90 -1.60 4.46
N SER A 46 4.29 -2.00 5.56
CA SER A 46 3.06 -1.41 6.05
C SER A 46 3.26 -0.86 7.46
N TRP A 47 2.45 0.12 7.84
CA TRP A 47 2.71 0.98 8.98
C TRP A 47 1.50 1.02 9.90
N GLN A 48 1.74 1.04 11.21
CA GLN A 48 0.69 1.25 12.19
C GLN A 48 1.22 2.12 13.32
N LYS A 49 0.39 3.06 13.78
CA LYS A 49 0.67 3.84 14.98
C LYS A 49 0.12 3.11 16.21
N ASP A 50 0.95 2.96 17.25
CA ASP A 50 0.57 2.39 18.54
C ASP A 50 1.02 3.37 19.66
N GLY A 51 0.13 4.28 20.03
CA GLY A 51 0.48 5.39 20.92
C GLY A 51 1.59 6.26 20.32
N ASP A 52 2.71 6.35 21.02
CA ASP A 52 3.90 7.08 20.55
C ASP A 52 4.87 6.20 19.72
N ASN A 53 4.53 4.94 19.49
CA ASN A 53 5.37 4.01 18.76
C ASN A 53 4.94 3.92 17.28
N LEU A 54 5.91 3.58 16.42
CA LEU A 54 5.65 3.18 15.05
C LEU A 54 5.86 1.68 14.90
N LEU A 55 4.86 0.97 14.42
CA LEU A 55 4.98 -0.43 14.00
C LEU A 55 5.22 -0.47 12.50
N ILE A 56 6.23 -1.21 12.07
CA ILE A 56 6.56 -1.46 10.67
C ILE A 56 6.39 -2.95 10.43
N PHE A 57 5.46 -3.32 9.58
CA PHE A 57 5.25 -4.71 9.17
C PHE A 57 5.87 -4.94 7.79
N VAL A 58 6.37 -6.13 7.54
CA VAL A 58 7.01 -6.49 6.27
C VAL A 58 6.22 -7.60 5.58
N GLY A 59 5.88 -7.37 4.31
CA GLY A 59 5.17 -8.33 3.47
C GLY A 59 3.72 -8.58 3.88
N GLY A 60 3.07 -7.63 4.55
CA GLY A 60 1.68 -7.76 5.01
C GLY A 60 1.49 -8.67 6.23
N SER A 61 2.56 -9.16 6.84
CA SER A 61 2.51 -10.06 8.00
C SER A 61 2.61 -9.30 9.31
N THR A 62 1.66 -9.46 10.22
CA THR A 62 1.71 -8.84 11.55
C THR A 62 2.70 -9.50 12.53
N SER A 63 3.32 -10.60 12.13
CA SER A 63 4.34 -11.31 12.91
C SER A 63 5.77 -11.07 12.42
N GLN A 64 5.94 -10.26 11.36
CA GLN A 64 7.21 -9.95 10.74
C GLN A 64 7.37 -8.44 10.65
N GLY A 65 8.43 -7.89 11.24
CA GLY A 65 8.67 -6.46 11.22
C GLY A 65 9.32 -5.92 12.46
N MET A 66 9.00 -4.69 12.84
CA MET A 66 9.59 -4.07 14.01
C MET A 66 8.69 -2.98 14.61
N LYS A 67 8.94 -2.71 15.89
CA LYS A 67 8.39 -1.59 16.63
C LYS A 67 9.51 -0.58 16.89
N LEU A 68 9.33 0.65 16.46
CA LEU A 68 10.17 1.78 16.85
C LEU A 68 9.52 2.46 18.06
N SER A 69 10.14 2.29 19.24
CA SER A 69 9.59 2.86 20.46
C SER A 69 9.75 4.37 20.50
N ASP A 70 8.74 5.06 21.03
CA ASP A 70 8.72 6.52 21.19
C ASP A 70 8.97 7.33 19.90
N PHE A 71 8.74 6.74 18.73
CA PHE A 71 9.00 7.38 17.42
C PHE A 71 8.28 8.72 17.27
N PHE A 72 7.06 8.84 17.79
CA PHE A 72 6.27 10.07 17.74
C PHE A 72 6.45 10.97 18.97
N TYR A 73 7.22 10.52 19.99
CA TYR A 73 7.48 11.28 21.20
C TYR A 73 8.77 12.10 21.07
N GLY A 74 8.72 13.39 21.38
CA GLY A 74 9.91 14.25 21.37
C GLY A 74 10.41 14.61 19.95
N SER A 75 11.67 15.02 19.84
CA SER A 75 12.25 15.57 18.59
C SER A 75 13.59 14.94 18.19
N GLY A 76 13.96 13.79 18.74
CA GLY A 76 15.33 13.28 18.65
C GLY A 76 15.55 12.01 17.84
N GLN A 77 14.49 11.41 17.28
CA GLN A 77 14.63 10.15 16.55
C GLN A 77 14.42 10.37 15.05
N SER A 78 15.34 9.85 14.25
CA SER A 78 15.17 9.69 12.81
C SER A 78 15.78 8.36 12.38
N TYR A 79 15.21 7.77 11.34
CA TYR A 79 15.70 6.51 10.78
C TYR A 79 15.90 6.65 9.28
N ILE A 80 16.98 6.05 8.78
CA ILE A 80 17.18 5.85 7.36
C ILE A 80 16.89 4.37 7.08
N LEU A 81 15.94 4.12 6.20
CA LEU A 81 15.65 2.78 5.69
C LEU A 81 16.57 2.53 4.49
N GLU A 82 17.39 1.49 4.55
CA GLU A 82 18.26 1.07 3.45
C GLU A 82 17.82 -0.30 2.96
N PHE A 83 17.72 -0.48 1.64
CA PHE A 83 17.28 -1.71 1.02
C PHE A 83 18.40 -2.37 0.23
N ALA A 84 18.29 -3.69 0.03
CA ALA A 84 19.33 -4.49 -0.62
C ALA A 84 19.56 -4.14 -2.10
N ASP A 85 18.63 -3.47 -2.75
CA ASP A 85 18.75 -2.93 -4.11
C ASP A 85 19.59 -1.64 -4.19
N GLY A 86 20.02 -1.12 -3.03
CA GLY A 86 20.79 0.13 -2.90
C GLY A 86 19.93 1.38 -2.74
N SER A 87 18.61 1.24 -2.77
CA SER A 87 17.72 2.36 -2.48
C SER A 87 17.73 2.69 -0.98
N SER A 88 17.42 3.95 -0.66
CA SER A 88 17.28 4.38 0.73
C SER A 88 16.22 5.48 0.85
N ARG A 89 15.56 5.53 1.99
CA ARG A 89 14.57 6.56 2.31
C ARG A 89 14.70 6.98 3.77
N THR A 90 14.69 8.28 4.03
CA THR A 90 14.58 8.79 5.40
C THR A 90 13.16 8.58 5.87
N LEU A 91 13.01 8.01 7.05
CA LEU A 91 11.71 7.85 7.70
C LEU A 91 11.40 9.15 8.46
N ASP A 92 10.62 10.00 7.83
CA ASP A 92 10.14 11.25 8.43
C ASP A 92 8.75 11.03 9.05
N ARG A 93 8.63 11.37 10.32
CA ARG A 93 7.35 11.30 11.04
C ARG A 93 6.27 12.23 10.46
N ASN A 94 6.66 13.28 9.73
CA ASN A 94 5.74 14.23 9.12
C ASN A 94 5.18 13.74 7.78
N GLU A 95 5.85 12.76 7.14
CA GLU A 95 5.37 12.09 5.92
C GLU A 95 4.43 10.93 6.25
N LEU A 96 4.43 10.46 7.50
CA LEU A 96 3.55 9.39 7.97
C LEU A 96 2.29 9.98 8.62
N VAL A 97 1.20 9.98 7.91
CA VAL A 97 -0.09 10.48 8.39
C VAL A 97 -0.99 9.32 8.76
N PHE A 98 -1.34 9.21 10.03
CA PHE A 98 -2.19 8.15 10.57
C PHE A 98 -3.55 8.70 11.00
N GLY A 99 -4.60 7.95 10.69
CA GLY A 99 -5.93 8.17 11.26
C GLY A 99 -6.03 7.72 12.73
N SER A 100 -7.12 8.10 13.37
CA SER A 100 -7.45 7.63 14.72
C SER A 100 -8.19 6.31 14.67
N GLU A 101 -7.80 5.38 15.54
CA GLU A 101 -8.42 4.05 15.62
C GLU A 101 -9.94 4.11 15.84
N GLY A 102 -10.68 3.41 14.97
CA GLY A 102 -12.13 3.22 15.07
C GLY A 102 -12.99 4.45 14.81
N ILE A 103 -12.41 5.57 14.43
CA ILE A 103 -13.13 6.83 14.14
C ILE A 103 -12.91 7.17 12.66
N PRO A 104 -13.99 7.37 11.86
CA PRO A 104 -13.85 7.82 10.48
C PRO A 104 -13.03 9.09 10.34
N GLN A 105 -12.01 9.08 9.51
CA GLN A 105 -11.09 10.19 9.30
C GLN A 105 -11.15 10.71 7.86
N ASN A 106 -10.83 12.00 7.70
CA ASN A 106 -10.43 12.56 6.42
C ASN A 106 -8.96 12.91 6.50
N ILE A 107 -8.14 12.24 5.71
CA ILE A 107 -6.69 12.38 5.71
C ILE A 107 -6.29 12.89 4.33
N ASP A 108 -5.71 14.09 4.31
CA ASP A 108 -5.24 14.71 3.08
C ASP A 108 -3.71 14.74 3.08
N GLY A 109 -3.11 14.23 2.03
CA GLY A 109 -1.69 14.37 1.73
C GLY A 109 -1.33 15.77 1.24
N THR A 110 -0.12 15.94 0.82
CA THR A 110 0.46 17.18 0.30
C THR A 110 0.43 17.22 -1.24
N ALA A 111 1.36 17.91 -1.87
CA ALA A 111 1.63 17.82 -3.31
C ALA A 111 2.91 17.03 -3.61
N GLY A 112 3.41 16.28 -2.66
CA GLY A 112 4.58 15.41 -2.78
C GLY A 112 4.19 13.95 -2.57
N ASN A 113 5.16 13.06 -2.61
CA ASN A 113 4.92 11.64 -2.38
C ASN A 113 4.63 11.38 -0.89
N ASP A 114 3.40 11.03 -0.57
CA ASP A 114 2.93 10.83 0.80
C ASP A 114 2.71 9.34 1.12
N THR A 115 2.67 9.03 2.41
CA THR A 115 2.22 7.74 2.92
C THR A 115 1.05 7.98 3.87
N LEU A 116 -0.16 7.60 3.43
CA LEU A 116 -1.40 7.84 4.15
C LEU A 116 -1.94 6.55 4.74
N ILE A 117 -2.29 6.56 6.03
CA ILE A 117 -2.78 5.38 6.74
C ILE A 117 -4.03 5.75 7.53
N GLY A 118 -5.17 5.14 7.18
CA GLY A 118 -6.46 5.37 7.82
C GLY A 118 -6.56 4.76 9.23
N GLY A 119 -6.19 3.50 9.34
CA GLY A 119 -6.25 2.78 10.61
C GLY A 119 -7.44 1.83 10.70
N SER A 120 -8.35 2.04 11.64
CA SER A 120 -9.61 1.31 11.71
C SER A 120 -10.77 2.30 11.75
N GLY A 121 -11.70 2.20 10.84
CA GLY A 121 -12.79 3.14 10.68
C GLY A 121 -13.32 3.08 9.25
N HIS A 122 -14.11 4.06 8.86
CA HIS A 122 -14.49 4.27 7.45
C HIS A 122 -13.81 5.56 6.99
N ASP A 123 -12.58 5.43 6.53
CA ASP A 123 -11.70 6.56 6.31
C ASP A 123 -11.80 7.11 4.88
N THR A 124 -11.39 8.35 4.70
CA THR A 124 -11.22 8.96 3.38
C THR A 124 -9.81 9.51 3.28
N LEU A 125 -9.00 8.92 2.43
CA LEU A 125 -7.62 9.29 2.17
C LEU A 125 -7.52 9.96 0.80
N ARG A 126 -6.81 11.09 0.70
CA ARG A 126 -6.54 11.81 -0.54
C ARG A 126 -5.05 12.08 -0.67
N GLY A 127 -4.41 11.49 -1.67
CA GLY A 127 -2.98 11.70 -1.97
C GLY A 127 -2.72 13.13 -2.47
N ASN A 128 -3.53 13.63 -3.38
CA ASN A 128 -3.43 14.88 -4.15
C ASN A 128 -2.45 14.75 -5.33
N ASP A 129 -1.32 15.49 -5.33
CA ASP A 129 -0.27 15.35 -6.35
C ASP A 129 0.88 14.52 -5.76
N GLY A 130 1.54 13.73 -6.58
CA GLY A 130 2.67 12.91 -6.14
C GLY A 130 2.41 11.43 -6.38
N ASN A 131 3.43 10.61 -6.15
CA ASN A 131 3.28 9.16 -6.18
C ASN A 131 3.06 8.68 -4.74
N ASP A 132 1.81 8.38 -4.39
CA ASP A 132 1.40 8.20 -3.02
C ASP A 132 1.21 6.71 -2.66
N LEU A 133 1.36 6.41 -1.38
CA LEU A 133 1.07 5.11 -0.81
C LEU A 133 -0.13 5.24 0.13
N LEU A 134 -1.26 4.61 -0.22
CA LEU A 134 -2.50 4.70 0.53
C LEU A 134 -2.88 3.34 1.12
N THR A 135 -3.08 3.31 2.44
CA THR A 135 -3.58 2.15 3.19
C THR A 135 -4.80 2.56 4.00
N GLY A 136 -5.98 2.10 3.60
CA GLY A 136 -7.21 2.38 4.36
C GLY A 136 -7.18 1.75 5.75
N GLY A 137 -6.80 0.50 5.80
CA GLY A 137 -6.80 -0.32 7.00
C GLY A 137 -8.14 -1.03 7.17
N ARG A 138 -8.56 -1.27 8.41
CA ARG A 138 -9.85 -1.95 8.64
C ARG A 138 -11.00 -0.98 8.49
N GLY A 139 -11.97 -1.35 7.69
CA GLY A 139 -13.18 -0.55 7.49
C GLY A 139 -13.70 -0.67 6.09
N ASN A 140 -14.49 0.30 5.68
CA ASN A 140 -14.86 0.46 4.28
C ASN A 140 -14.41 1.87 3.87
N ASP A 141 -13.26 1.96 3.26
CA ASP A 141 -12.53 3.18 3.08
C ASP A 141 -12.72 3.78 1.68
N THR A 142 -12.41 5.05 1.54
CA THR A 142 -12.33 5.72 0.25
C THR A 142 -10.90 6.22 0.05
N LEU A 143 -10.24 5.70 -0.97
CA LEU A 143 -8.86 5.99 -1.30
C LEU A 143 -8.82 6.72 -2.64
N ASP A 144 -8.41 7.98 -2.62
CA ASP A 144 -8.29 8.87 -3.78
C ASP A 144 -6.81 9.22 -3.95
N GLY A 145 -6.12 8.59 -4.92
CA GLY A 145 -4.70 8.82 -5.14
C GLY A 145 -4.42 10.22 -5.66
N GLY A 146 -5.18 10.66 -6.65
CA GLY A 146 -5.02 11.99 -7.23
C GLY A 146 -4.20 11.99 -8.51
N ASN A 147 -3.15 12.81 -8.60
CA ASN A 147 -2.26 12.84 -9.77
C ASN A 147 -0.94 12.17 -9.43
N GLY A 148 -0.55 11.17 -10.18
CA GLY A 148 0.70 10.44 -10.01
C GLY A 148 0.52 8.95 -10.17
N ASP A 149 1.59 8.20 -10.05
CA ASP A 149 1.54 6.74 -10.09
C ASP A 149 1.41 6.25 -8.63
N ASP A 150 0.16 5.96 -8.22
CA ASP A 150 -0.19 5.69 -6.83
C ASP A 150 -0.22 4.20 -6.52
N VAL A 151 0.01 3.87 -5.26
CA VAL A 151 -0.08 2.50 -4.75
C VAL A 151 -1.12 2.41 -3.65
N TYR A 152 -2.12 1.56 -3.83
CA TYR A 152 -3.13 1.23 -2.85
C TYR A 152 -2.82 -0.13 -2.23
N ILE A 153 -2.76 -0.21 -0.90
CA ILE A 153 -2.53 -1.48 -0.18
C ILE A 153 -3.86 -1.99 0.36
N TRP A 154 -4.15 -3.24 0.08
CA TRP A 154 -5.31 -3.94 0.63
C TRP A 154 -4.91 -5.30 1.22
N ASN A 155 -5.26 -5.54 2.47
CA ASN A 155 -4.96 -6.77 3.20
C ASN A 155 -6.26 -7.52 3.55
N LYS A 156 -6.16 -8.79 3.82
CA LYS A 156 -7.30 -9.57 4.28
C LYS A 156 -7.84 -9.03 5.59
N GLY A 157 -9.13 -8.70 5.61
CA GLY A 157 -9.82 -8.11 6.76
C GLY A 157 -9.85 -6.58 6.76
N ASP A 158 -9.37 -5.92 5.69
CA ASP A 158 -9.49 -4.48 5.53
C ASP A 158 -10.94 -4.06 5.23
N GLY A 159 -11.77 -4.98 4.69
CA GLY A 159 -13.17 -4.71 4.41
C GLY A 159 -13.45 -4.44 2.94
N SER A 160 -14.38 -3.53 2.66
CA SER A 160 -14.79 -3.24 1.27
C SER A 160 -14.50 -1.79 0.92
N ASP A 161 -13.42 -1.57 0.19
CA ASP A 161 -12.89 -0.25 -0.09
C ASP A 161 -13.28 0.28 -1.47
N VAL A 162 -13.25 1.60 -1.59
CA VAL A 162 -13.47 2.31 -2.85
C VAL A 162 -12.17 3.01 -3.25
N ILE A 163 -11.61 2.61 -4.39
CA ILE A 163 -10.48 3.30 -5.01
C ILE A 163 -11.00 4.25 -6.08
N LYS A 164 -10.56 5.50 -5.99
CA LYS A 164 -10.67 6.52 -7.01
C LYS A 164 -9.28 6.74 -7.59
N PRO A 165 -8.96 6.06 -8.68
CA PRO A 165 -7.65 6.18 -9.27
C PRO A 165 -7.40 7.55 -9.79
N GLY A 166 -7.08 8.41 -9.92
CA GLY A 166 -6.92 9.74 -10.50
C GLY A 166 -6.20 9.67 -11.82
N LYS A 167 -5.10 10.42 -11.98
CA LYS A 167 -4.29 10.44 -13.18
C LYS A 167 -2.97 9.76 -12.92
N GLY A 168 -2.59 8.85 -13.79
CA GLY A 168 -1.33 8.13 -13.71
C GLY A 168 -1.49 6.65 -13.98
N THR A 169 -0.50 5.89 -13.58
CA THR A 169 -0.49 4.43 -13.70
C THR A 169 -0.47 3.82 -12.30
N ASP A 170 -1.65 3.48 -11.80
CA ASP A 170 -1.80 3.08 -10.42
C ASP A 170 -1.69 1.57 -10.22
N THR A 171 -1.35 1.19 -9.00
CA THR A 171 -1.17 -0.20 -8.57
C THR A 171 -2.03 -0.50 -7.36
N LEU A 172 -2.78 -1.61 -7.40
CA LEU A 172 -3.40 -2.21 -6.23
C LEU A 172 -2.53 -3.38 -5.79
N ARG A 173 -2.00 -3.29 -4.58
CA ARG A 173 -1.15 -4.31 -3.97
C ARG A 173 -1.90 -5.05 -2.90
N PHE A 174 -1.88 -6.38 -3.00
CA PHE A 174 -2.48 -7.29 -2.02
C PHE A 174 -1.44 -7.81 -1.04
N GLY A 175 -1.81 -7.82 0.24
CA GLY A 175 -0.98 -8.37 1.31
C GLY A 175 -0.83 -9.89 1.30
N GLU A 176 -0.09 -10.41 2.27
CA GLU A 176 0.18 -11.85 2.39
C GLU A 176 -1.10 -12.69 2.48
N GLY A 177 -1.03 -13.89 1.89
CA GLY A 177 -2.12 -14.87 1.92
C GLY A 177 -3.25 -14.60 0.93
N ILE A 178 -3.03 -13.67 -0.02
CA ILE A 178 -3.93 -13.41 -1.14
C ILE A 178 -3.19 -13.77 -2.42
N ALA A 179 -3.71 -14.75 -3.14
CA ALA A 179 -3.19 -15.16 -4.45
C ALA A 179 -4.11 -14.66 -5.58
N SER A 180 -3.60 -14.63 -6.79
CA SER A 180 -4.38 -14.20 -7.95
C SER A 180 -5.63 -15.05 -8.20
N ASP A 181 -5.61 -16.31 -7.79
CA ASP A 181 -6.71 -17.25 -7.96
C ASP A 181 -7.81 -17.08 -6.89
N ASP A 182 -7.54 -16.33 -5.82
CA ASP A 182 -8.52 -15.97 -4.81
C ASP A 182 -9.40 -14.80 -5.24
N LEU A 183 -9.06 -14.13 -6.35
CA LEU A 183 -9.76 -12.95 -6.80
C LEU A 183 -10.97 -13.29 -7.67
N HIS A 184 -12.09 -12.65 -7.37
CA HIS A 184 -13.32 -12.71 -8.16
C HIS A 184 -13.68 -11.32 -8.67
N PHE A 185 -13.92 -11.22 -9.97
CA PHE A 185 -14.18 -9.95 -10.63
C PHE A 185 -15.65 -9.80 -10.97
N ALA A 186 -16.20 -8.61 -10.75
CA ALA A 186 -17.53 -8.24 -11.22
C ALA A 186 -17.52 -6.82 -11.79
N ARG A 187 -18.46 -6.57 -12.72
CA ARG A 187 -18.67 -5.27 -13.32
C ARG A 187 -20.07 -4.74 -13.03
N ASN A 188 -20.14 -3.47 -12.65
CA ASN A 188 -21.41 -2.75 -12.61
C ASN A 188 -21.21 -1.35 -13.20
N ASN A 189 -21.83 -1.09 -14.35
CA ASN A 189 -21.61 0.14 -15.14
C ASN A 189 -20.11 0.38 -15.42
N ASN A 190 -19.55 1.45 -14.88
CA ASN A 190 -18.16 1.87 -15.05
C ASN A 190 -17.23 1.38 -13.93
N TYR A 191 -17.74 0.61 -13.00
CA TYR A 191 -17.00 0.14 -11.83
C TYR A 191 -16.48 -1.29 -12.02
N LEU A 192 -15.24 -1.53 -11.61
CA LEU A 192 -14.69 -2.87 -11.44
C LEU A 192 -14.75 -3.22 -9.96
N TYR A 193 -15.30 -4.38 -9.64
CA TYR A 193 -15.27 -4.96 -8.30
C TYR A 193 -14.30 -6.13 -8.29
N ILE A 194 -13.41 -6.16 -7.33
CA ILE A 194 -12.46 -7.23 -7.06
C ILE A 194 -12.77 -7.74 -5.66
N TYR A 195 -13.34 -8.92 -5.56
CA TYR A 195 -13.61 -9.59 -4.29
C TYR A 195 -12.50 -10.57 -3.97
N VAL A 196 -12.17 -10.72 -2.69
CA VAL A 196 -11.12 -11.63 -2.22
C VAL A 196 -11.75 -12.78 -1.43
N GLY A 197 -11.46 -14.01 -1.87
CA GLY A 197 -12.04 -15.21 -1.26
C GLY A 197 -13.49 -15.47 -1.66
N SER A 198 -14.21 -16.20 -0.82
CA SER A 198 -15.60 -16.64 -1.09
C SER A 198 -16.66 -15.60 -0.74
N GLU A 199 -16.31 -14.61 0.06
CA GLU A 199 -17.24 -13.59 0.55
C GLU A 199 -17.24 -12.38 -0.40
N LYS A 200 -18.44 -11.88 -0.72
CA LYS A 200 -18.57 -10.67 -1.57
C LYS A 200 -18.52 -9.36 -0.76
N ASP A 201 -18.23 -9.49 0.52
CA ASP A 201 -18.22 -8.37 1.45
C ASP A 201 -16.81 -7.82 1.71
N GLU A 202 -15.77 -8.49 1.19
CA GLU A 202 -14.39 -8.06 1.29
C GLU A 202 -13.77 -7.85 -0.10
N GLY A 203 -13.04 -6.76 -0.28
CA GLY A 203 -12.34 -6.45 -1.51
C GLY A 203 -12.38 -4.99 -1.90
N VAL A 204 -12.26 -4.72 -3.18
CA VAL A 204 -12.08 -3.35 -3.70
C VAL A 204 -13.05 -3.06 -4.82
N LYS A 205 -13.65 -1.87 -4.80
CA LYS A 205 -14.37 -1.25 -5.90
C LYS A 205 -13.49 -0.18 -6.53
N ILE A 206 -13.17 -0.32 -7.81
CA ILE A 206 -12.43 0.69 -8.57
C ILE A 206 -13.41 1.52 -9.38
N GLU A 207 -13.45 2.82 -9.11
CA GLU A 207 -14.33 3.75 -9.80
C GLU A 207 -13.79 4.09 -11.21
N ASN A 208 -14.72 4.34 -12.13
CA ASN A 208 -14.46 4.76 -13.50
C ASN A 208 -13.58 3.80 -14.33
N PHE A 209 -13.33 2.58 -13.88
CA PHE A 209 -12.46 1.61 -14.54
C PHE A 209 -12.85 1.34 -16.00
N PHE A 210 -14.16 1.36 -16.34
CA PHE A 210 -14.69 1.14 -17.68
C PHE A 210 -15.14 2.41 -18.40
N TYR A 211 -14.80 3.59 -17.87
CA TYR A 211 -15.18 4.85 -18.51
C TYR A 211 -14.40 5.04 -19.82
N GLN A 212 -15.08 5.47 -20.90
CA GLN A 212 -14.59 5.35 -22.29
C GLN A 212 -13.51 6.35 -22.72
N TYR A 213 -13.14 7.29 -21.89
CA TYR A 213 -12.20 8.34 -22.26
C TYR A 213 -10.86 8.13 -21.57
N ASP A 214 -9.86 7.72 -22.35
CA ASP A 214 -8.43 7.67 -22.03
C ASP A 214 -7.98 6.59 -20.99
N ARG A 215 -8.20 5.32 -21.34
CA ARG A 215 -7.88 4.15 -20.50
C ARG A 215 -6.40 3.89 -20.25
N GLU A 216 -5.50 4.63 -20.85
CA GLU A 216 -4.07 4.41 -20.69
C GLU A 216 -3.48 5.20 -19.52
N ARG A 217 -4.26 6.09 -18.87
CA ARG A 217 -3.69 7.08 -17.93
C ARG A 217 -4.50 7.39 -16.66
N GLU A 218 -5.64 6.76 -16.42
CA GLU A 218 -6.50 7.15 -15.30
C GLU A 218 -7.18 5.93 -14.65
N THR A 219 -6.41 4.87 -14.31
CA THR A 219 -6.99 3.70 -13.66
C THR A 219 -5.93 2.86 -12.95
N VAL A 220 -6.35 2.07 -11.97
CA VAL A 220 -5.53 0.98 -11.45
C VAL A 220 -5.20 0.02 -12.57
N ARG A 221 -3.95 -0.03 -12.94
CA ARG A 221 -3.45 -0.86 -14.03
C ARG A 221 -2.88 -2.18 -13.56
N PHE A 222 -2.16 -2.17 -12.45
CA PHE A 222 -1.47 -3.34 -11.96
C PHE A 222 -2.10 -3.89 -10.68
N LEU A 223 -2.18 -5.21 -10.61
CA LEU A 223 -2.39 -5.94 -9.37
C LEU A 223 -1.07 -6.60 -9.00
N GLU A 224 -0.55 -6.30 -7.82
CA GLU A 224 0.65 -6.90 -7.27
C GLU A 224 0.30 -7.80 -6.09
N PHE A 225 1.01 -8.91 -5.96
CA PHE A 225 0.79 -9.89 -4.91
C PHE A 225 2.08 -10.10 -4.10
N ALA A 226 1.94 -10.49 -2.85
CA ALA A 226 3.07 -10.67 -1.93
C ALA A 226 4.10 -11.72 -2.39
N ASP A 227 3.73 -12.62 -3.31
CA ASP A 227 4.63 -13.60 -3.94
C ASP A 227 5.47 -13.01 -5.09
N GLY A 228 5.31 -11.72 -5.39
CA GLY A 228 5.95 -11.02 -6.49
C GLY A 228 5.23 -11.15 -7.85
N THR A 229 4.09 -11.82 -7.89
CA THR A 229 3.27 -11.88 -9.10
C THR A 229 2.67 -10.51 -9.41
N VAL A 230 2.74 -10.08 -10.67
CA VAL A 230 2.12 -8.85 -11.17
C VAL A 230 1.17 -9.18 -12.31
N LYS A 231 -0.03 -8.60 -12.26
CA LYS A 231 -1.05 -8.73 -13.31
C LYS A 231 -1.39 -7.35 -13.89
N ASP A 232 -1.28 -7.20 -15.20
CA ASP A 232 -1.68 -5.97 -15.90
C ASP A 232 -3.16 -6.09 -16.33
N LEU A 233 -4.03 -5.30 -15.71
CA LEU A 233 -5.46 -5.29 -16.00
C LEU A 233 -5.80 -4.68 -17.37
N CYS A 234 -4.87 -3.92 -17.96
CA CYS A 234 -5.04 -3.24 -19.25
C CYS A 234 -4.36 -3.97 -20.41
N ALA A 235 -3.47 -4.94 -20.15
CA ALA A 235 -2.85 -5.73 -21.19
C ALA A 235 -3.90 -6.61 -21.89
N GLY A 236 -4.00 -6.47 -23.20
CA GLY A 236 -4.97 -7.19 -24.03
C GLY A 236 -4.92 -8.70 -23.80
N GLY A 237 -6.03 -9.27 -23.35
CA GLY A 237 -6.23 -10.71 -23.18
C GLY A 237 -6.19 -11.23 -21.75
N PHE A 238 -5.93 -10.40 -20.73
CA PHE A 238 -5.78 -10.98 -19.41
C PHE A 238 -7.12 -11.20 -18.68
N VAL A 239 -7.84 -10.25 -18.24
CA VAL A 239 -8.92 -10.51 -17.25
C VAL A 239 -10.31 -10.16 -17.79
N LEU A 240 -10.40 -9.08 -18.53
CA LEU A 240 -11.70 -8.53 -18.87
C LEU A 240 -12.43 -9.34 -19.95
N GLU A 241 -11.72 -9.97 -20.90
CA GLU A 241 -12.36 -10.82 -21.92
C GLU A 241 -12.78 -12.18 -21.33
N GLN A 242 -12.04 -12.71 -20.36
CA GLN A 242 -12.36 -13.99 -19.73
C GLN A 242 -13.55 -13.88 -18.75
N PHE A 243 -13.63 -12.78 -18.00
CA PHE A 243 -14.70 -12.56 -17.03
C PHE A 243 -15.87 -11.74 -17.58
N PHE A 244 -15.64 -10.96 -18.65
CA PHE A 244 -16.66 -10.12 -19.28
C PHE A 244 -16.60 -10.28 -20.81
N PRO A 245 -17.00 -11.44 -21.36
CA PRO A 245 -16.95 -11.70 -22.80
C PRO A 245 -17.76 -10.65 -23.56
N GLY A 246 -17.10 -9.99 -24.53
CA GLY A 246 -17.70 -8.92 -25.35
C GLY A 246 -17.38 -7.49 -24.89
N THR A 247 -16.68 -7.30 -23.80
CA THR A 247 -16.09 -6.01 -23.44
C THR A 247 -14.70 -5.89 -24.06
N LYS A 248 -14.63 -5.52 -25.35
CA LYS A 248 -13.34 -5.18 -25.94
C LYS A 248 -12.71 -4.03 -25.16
N PRO A 249 -11.44 -4.15 -24.73
CA PRO A 249 -10.69 -2.96 -24.35
C PRO A 249 -10.71 -2.01 -25.53
N ALA A 250 -11.06 -0.75 -25.31
CA ALA A 250 -11.00 0.25 -26.36
C ALA A 250 -9.52 0.63 -26.55
N GLY A 251 -8.79 -0.19 -27.26
CA GLY A 251 -7.41 0.06 -27.60
C GLY A 251 -7.03 -0.64 -28.87
N ASN A 252 -6.48 0.11 -29.79
CA ASN A 252 -6.01 -0.07 -31.15
C ASN A 252 -7.06 0.22 -32.23
N ARG A 253 -7.40 1.48 -32.40
CA ARG A 253 -7.48 1.95 -33.76
C ARG A 253 -6.05 1.94 -34.33
N ALA A 254 -5.71 0.89 -35.06
CA ALA A 254 -4.66 0.98 -36.03
C ALA A 254 -4.97 2.21 -36.87
N ASP A 255 -4.07 3.19 -36.88
CA ASP A 255 -4.10 4.27 -37.85
C ASP A 255 -4.09 3.65 -39.22
N ASN A 256 -5.25 3.60 -39.84
CA ASN A 256 -5.38 3.49 -41.28
C ASN A 256 -5.31 4.92 -41.83
N ARG A 257 -4.12 5.34 -42.15
CA ARG A 257 -3.80 6.27 -43.24
C ARG A 257 -2.47 5.92 -43.88
#